data_12c7d3755e81b4bcc652d7ce9a3e366c
#
_entry.id   12c7d3755e81b4bcc652d7ce9a3e366c
#
_cell.length_a   1.000
_cell.length_b   1.000
_cell.length_c   1.000
_cell.angle_alpha   90.00
_cell.angle_beta   90.00
_cell.angle_gamma   90.00
#
_symmetry.space_group_name_H-M   'P 1'
#
loop_
_entity.id
_entity.type
_entity.pdbx_description
1 polymer ?
#
loop_
_entity_poly.entity_id
_entity_poly.type
_entity_poly.pdbx_seq_one_letter_code
_entity_poly.pdbx_strand_id
1 'polypeptide(L)'
;MRVLMISKACVVGAYQRKLEEIAALPSVDLTVVVPPEWRDERGVLPLERAYTDGYRLVVEPMALNANFHLHFYPRLARRFAEARPDIVHIDEEPYNLAAWQALKLARGHKAKALFFSWQNLNRRYPFPFSAMEADVLRHADWAICGNHDSQTVWRAKGYGGPISVFPQFGIDPDLFSPPRAPALPRPFTIAFAGRFVPEKGTHLLIEAAARLGEAVCLTLVGSGPQKTALKQLAAESGLKDRVTFRSWMPSVEFPKFLHSLDALVLPSISQKNWKEQFGRVLVEAMACGVPVVGSTCGEIPNVIGEAGLIVPENDASALVEALRRLEQDEALRAELARKGRERALSHFTHKRIAEETVKVYREMCTSKQVNR
;
A
#
# COMPACT_ATOMS: atom_id res chain seq x y z
N MET A 1 -16.78 -19.18 10.65
CA MET A 1 -17.30 -18.31 9.58
C MET A 1 -16.58 -18.65 8.29
N ARG A 2 -17.34 -18.90 7.24
CA ARG A 2 -16.80 -19.20 5.91
C ARG A 2 -16.64 -17.89 5.16
N VAL A 3 -15.42 -17.57 4.78
CA VAL A 3 -15.09 -16.32 4.07
C VAL A 3 -14.67 -16.65 2.65
N LEU A 4 -15.31 -16.02 1.68
CA LEU A 4 -14.88 -16.03 0.28
C LEU A 4 -14.28 -14.68 -0.05
N MET A 5 -12.97 -14.64 -0.28
CA MET A 5 -12.27 -13.43 -0.75
C MET A 5 -12.06 -13.49 -2.26
N ILE A 6 -12.28 -12.39 -2.94
CA ILE A 6 -12.00 -12.24 -4.38
C ILE A 6 -10.95 -11.14 -4.52
N SER A 7 -9.74 -11.50 -4.99
CA SER A 7 -8.62 -10.57 -5.04
C SER A 7 -7.68 -10.85 -6.22
N LYS A 8 -7.65 -9.94 -7.19
CA LYS A 8 -6.61 -10.00 -8.24
C LYS A 8 -5.24 -9.57 -7.73
N ALA A 9 -5.18 -8.79 -6.65
CA ALA A 9 -3.91 -8.33 -6.08
C ALA A 9 -3.08 -9.49 -5.50
N CYS A 10 -3.74 -10.56 -5.04
CA CYS A 10 -3.09 -11.74 -4.47
C CYS A 10 -2.41 -12.65 -5.52
N VAL A 11 -2.31 -12.24 -6.80
CA VAL A 11 -1.37 -12.86 -7.76
C VAL A 11 0.08 -12.63 -7.31
N VAL A 12 0.37 -11.56 -6.56
CA VAL A 12 1.69 -11.29 -5.99
C VAL A 12 1.89 -12.12 -4.73
N GLY A 13 2.91 -12.97 -4.73
CA GLY A 13 3.17 -13.92 -3.65
C GLY A 13 3.34 -13.26 -2.28
N ALA A 14 4.07 -12.15 -2.20
CA ALA A 14 4.27 -11.41 -0.96
C ALA A 14 2.96 -10.94 -0.30
N TYR A 15 1.89 -10.73 -1.06
CA TYR A 15 0.58 -10.32 -0.54
C TYR A 15 -0.21 -11.48 0.08
N GLN A 16 0.15 -12.71 -0.27
CA GLN A 16 -0.49 -13.94 0.24
C GLN A 16 -0.15 -14.18 1.72
N ARG A 17 0.94 -13.60 2.25
CA ARG A 17 1.28 -13.72 3.67
C ARG A 17 0.14 -13.29 4.61
N LYS A 18 -0.56 -12.20 4.26
CA LYS A 18 -1.76 -11.77 5.00
C LYS A 18 -2.84 -12.86 5.05
N LEU A 19 -2.98 -13.66 4.00
CA LEU A 19 -4.01 -14.70 3.91
C LEU A 19 -3.74 -15.86 4.88
N GLU A 20 -2.49 -16.27 5.02
CA GLU A 20 -2.07 -17.24 6.05
C GLU A 20 -2.34 -16.72 7.46
N GLU A 21 -2.01 -15.44 7.71
CA GLU A 21 -2.28 -14.81 9.01
C GLU A 21 -3.79 -14.73 9.31
N ILE A 22 -4.64 -14.48 8.30
CA ILE A 22 -6.10 -14.53 8.45
C ILE A 22 -6.57 -15.96 8.76
N ALA A 23 -6.06 -16.94 8.01
CA ALA A 23 -6.45 -18.34 8.17
C ALA A 23 -5.99 -18.95 9.51
N ALA A 24 -4.88 -18.45 10.07
CA ALA A 24 -4.40 -18.86 11.38
C ALA A 24 -5.27 -18.37 12.54
N LEU A 25 -6.15 -17.38 12.31
CA LEU A 25 -7.02 -16.85 13.36
C LEU A 25 -8.23 -17.80 13.58
N PRO A 26 -8.62 -18.04 14.85
CA PRO A 26 -9.69 -18.99 15.17
C PRO A 26 -11.01 -18.67 14.47
N SER A 27 -11.69 -19.71 14.03
CA SER A 27 -13.04 -19.67 13.44
C SER A 27 -13.13 -19.07 12.03
N VAL A 28 -12.04 -18.91 11.31
CA VAL A 28 -12.02 -18.48 9.91
C VAL A 28 -11.74 -19.67 8.99
N ASP A 29 -12.68 -19.96 8.10
CA ASP A 29 -12.51 -20.89 6.97
C ASP A 29 -12.43 -20.03 5.71
N LEU A 30 -11.18 -19.81 5.22
CA LEU A 30 -10.88 -18.86 4.16
C LEU A 30 -10.73 -19.56 2.81
N THR A 31 -11.51 -19.12 1.84
CA THR A 31 -11.31 -19.44 0.42
C THR A 31 -10.99 -18.16 -0.33
N VAL A 32 -9.91 -18.15 -1.12
CA VAL A 32 -9.49 -16.99 -1.89
C VAL A 32 -9.52 -17.30 -3.38
N VAL A 33 -10.26 -16.51 -4.14
CA VAL A 33 -10.33 -16.59 -5.60
C VAL A 33 -9.36 -15.59 -6.19
N VAL A 34 -8.43 -16.08 -7.00
CA VAL A 34 -7.42 -15.28 -7.70
C VAL A 34 -7.40 -15.63 -9.19
N PRO A 35 -7.04 -14.72 -10.11
CA PRO A 35 -6.82 -15.07 -11.50
C PRO A 35 -5.48 -15.80 -11.67
N PRO A 36 -5.25 -16.51 -12.79
CA PRO A 36 -3.96 -17.13 -13.09
C PRO A 36 -2.87 -16.09 -13.38
N GLU A 37 -3.25 -14.90 -13.79
CA GLU A 37 -2.39 -13.76 -14.06
C GLU A 37 -3.17 -12.45 -14.00
N TRP A 38 -2.49 -11.35 -13.75
CA TRP A 38 -3.00 -10.01 -13.96
C TRP A 38 -2.13 -9.26 -14.97
N ARG A 39 -2.74 -8.47 -15.86
CA ARG A 39 -2.02 -7.61 -16.82
C ARG A 39 -2.27 -6.16 -16.49
N ASP A 40 -1.21 -5.38 -16.43
CA ASP A 40 -1.28 -3.93 -16.30
C ASP A 40 -0.16 -3.25 -17.09
N GLU A 41 0.07 -1.96 -16.86
CA GLU A 41 1.13 -1.17 -17.52
C GLU A 41 2.55 -1.72 -17.31
N ARG A 42 2.76 -2.56 -16.28
CA ARG A 42 4.05 -3.21 -15.99
C ARG A 42 4.24 -4.52 -16.78
N GLY A 43 3.21 -4.97 -17.46
CA GLY A 43 3.18 -6.22 -18.19
C GLY A 43 2.30 -7.30 -17.56
N VAL A 44 2.66 -8.56 -17.80
CA VAL A 44 1.96 -9.72 -17.25
C VAL A 44 2.55 -10.08 -15.91
N LEU A 45 1.70 -10.14 -14.89
CA LEU A 45 2.02 -10.59 -13.53
C LEU A 45 1.41 -11.98 -13.35
N PRO A 46 2.17 -13.08 -13.51
CA PRO A 46 1.66 -14.41 -13.27
C PRO A 46 1.38 -14.64 -11.79
N LEU A 47 0.47 -15.55 -11.49
CA LEU A 47 0.21 -15.98 -10.12
C LEU A 47 1.45 -16.63 -9.52
N GLU A 48 1.99 -15.99 -8.49
CA GLU A 48 2.97 -16.62 -7.60
C GLU A 48 2.25 -17.44 -6.52
N ARG A 49 2.91 -18.49 -6.01
CA ARG A 49 2.44 -19.30 -4.88
C ARG A 49 3.54 -19.33 -3.83
N ALA A 50 3.54 -18.34 -2.94
CA ALA A 50 4.59 -18.18 -1.94
C ALA A 50 4.09 -18.50 -0.52
N TYR A 51 2.87 -18.13 -0.18
CA TYR A 51 2.26 -18.31 1.13
C TYR A 51 0.85 -18.86 0.93
N THR A 52 0.68 -20.17 0.99
CA THR A 52 -0.58 -20.86 0.64
C THR A 52 -1.10 -21.79 1.73
N ASP A 53 -0.55 -21.71 2.94
CA ASP A 53 -0.91 -22.61 4.03
C ASP A 53 -2.15 -22.13 4.80
N GLY A 54 -2.95 -23.06 5.27
CA GLY A 54 -4.10 -22.79 6.15
C GLY A 54 -5.36 -22.27 5.45
N TYR A 55 -5.35 -21.98 4.15
CA TYR A 55 -6.52 -21.55 3.40
C TYR A 55 -6.62 -22.20 2.02
N ARG A 56 -7.77 -22.08 1.38
CA ARG A 56 -7.98 -22.63 0.03
C ARG A 56 -7.77 -21.56 -1.04
N LEU A 57 -6.67 -21.64 -1.80
CA LEU A 57 -6.41 -20.79 -2.96
C LEU A 57 -7.06 -21.40 -4.21
N VAL A 58 -8.02 -20.71 -4.79
CA VAL A 58 -8.77 -21.11 -5.98
C VAL A 58 -8.37 -20.23 -7.15
N VAL A 59 -7.74 -20.83 -8.15
CA VAL A 59 -7.41 -20.13 -9.39
C VAL A 59 -8.62 -20.15 -10.31
N GLU A 60 -9.13 -18.99 -10.68
CA GLU A 60 -10.29 -18.84 -11.55
C GLU A 60 -9.95 -17.94 -12.75
N PRO A 61 -10.17 -18.41 -13.99
CA PRO A 61 -9.96 -17.59 -15.16
C PRO A 61 -10.75 -16.28 -15.11
N MET A 62 -10.07 -15.20 -15.46
CA MET A 62 -10.63 -13.85 -15.51
C MET A 62 -10.87 -13.45 -16.97
N ALA A 63 -12.07 -13.00 -17.28
CA ALA A 63 -12.40 -12.39 -18.56
C ALA A 63 -12.02 -10.90 -18.56
N LEU A 64 -11.71 -10.36 -19.74
CA LEU A 64 -11.31 -8.97 -19.94
C LEU A 64 -10.13 -8.54 -19.04
N ASN A 65 -9.19 -9.46 -18.81
CA ASN A 65 -7.94 -9.18 -18.11
C ASN A 65 -7.23 -7.98 -18.78
N ALA A 66 -6.56 -7.15 -18.00
CA ALA A 66 -6.01 -5.83 -18.33
C ALA A 66 -7.04 -4.68 -18.38
N ASN A 67 -8.34 -4.93 -18.38
CA ASN A 67 -9.32 -3.87 -18.24
C ASN A 67 -9.72 -3.71 -16.78
N PHE A 68 -9.21 -2.66 -16.12
CA PHE A 68 -9.43 -2.43 -14.70
C PHE A 68 -10.91 -2.30 -14.32
N HIS A 69 -11.76 -1.78 -15.20
CA HIS A 69 -13.17 -1.56 -14.91
C HIS A 69 -14.08 -2.74 -15.30
N LEU A 70 -13.70 -3.50 -16.33
CA LEU A 70 -14.59 -4.49 -16.97
C LEU A 70 -14.18 -5.95 -16.70
N HIS A 71 -13.04 -6.19 -16.02
CA HIS A 71 -12.67 -7.58 -15.70
C HIS A 71 -13.72 -8.22 -14.78
N PHE A 72 -13.94 -9.52 -14.96
CA PHE A 72 -14.86 -10.32 -14.14
C PHE A 72 -14.50 -11.81 -14.19
N TYR A 73 -15.13 -12.60 -13.33
CA TYR A 73 -14.87 -14.03 -13.23
C TYR A 73 -16.07 -14.85 -13.75
N PRO A 74 -16.03 -15.41 -14.97
CA PRO A 74 -17.19 -16.06 -15.59
C PRO A 74 -17.80 -17.21 -14.77
N ARG A 75 -17.00 -17.89 -13.96
CA ARG A 75 -17.44 -19.04 -13.15
C ARG A 75 -17.57 -18.72 -11.66
N LEU A 76 -17.59 -17.46 -11.26
CA LEU A 76 -17.61 -17.06 -9.85
C LEU A 76 -18.83 -17.64 -9.11
N ALA A 77 -20.00 -17.74 -9.74
CA ALA A 77 -21.20 -18.33 -9.15
C ALA A 77 -20.97 -19.78 -8.67
N ARG A 78 -20.18 -20.57 -9.41
CA ARG A 78 -19.81 -21.92 -8.98
C ARG A 78 -18.99 -21.88 -7.68
N ARG A 79 -18.08 -20.91 -7.53
CA ARG A 79 -17.26 -20.79 -6.32
C ARG A 79 -18.09 -20.39 -5.11
N PHE A 80 -19.14 -19.59 -5.30
CA PHE A 80 -20.11 -19.30 -4.25
C PHE A 80 -20.90 -20.54 -3.82
N ALA A 81 -21.35 -21.37 -4.78
CA ALA A 81 -22.05 -22.59 -4.47
C ALA A 81 -21.19 -23.60 -3.70
N GLU A 82 -19.89 -23.69 -4.03
CA GLU A 82 -18.92 -24.57 -3.37
C GLU A 82 -18.55 -24.05 -1.96
N ALA A 83 -18.22 -22.77 -1.82
CA ALA A 83 -17.77 -22.17 -0.56
C ALA A 83 -18.93 -21.91 0.42
N ARG A 84 -20.15 -21.66 -0.07
CA ARG A 84 -21.33 -21.28 0.74
C ARG A 84 -20.96 -20.21 1.79
N PRO A 85 -20.43 -19.04 1.36
CA PRO A 85 -19.83 -18.09 2.29
C PRO A 85 -20.86 -17.47 3.22
N ASP A 86 -20.43 -17.21 4.45
CA ASP A 86 -21.13 -16.35 5.39
C ASP A 86 -20.76 -14.88 5.15
N ILE A 87 -19.52 -14.66 4.69
CA ILE A 87 -18.95 -13.34 4.36
C ILE A 87 -18.25 -13.40 3.00
N VAL A 88 -18.45 -12.37 2.21
CA VAL A 88 -17.73 -12.12 0.94
C VAL A 88 -16.85 -10.90 1.09
N HIS A 89 -15.53 -11.09 1.04
CA HIS A 89 -14.55 -10.02 1.02
C HIS A 89 -14.20 -9.68 -0.43
N ILE A 90 -14.73 -8.59 -0.91
CA ILE A 90 -14.49 -8.07 -2.26
C ILE A 90 -13.26 -7.19 -2.20
N ASP A 91 -12.08 -7.77 -2.47
CA ASP A 91 -10.80 -7.06 -2.47
C ASP A 91 -10.58 -6.37 -3.83
N GLU A 92 -11.60 -5.63 -4.25
CA GLU A 92 -11.73 -4.93 -5.53
C GLU A 92 -12.45 -3.59 -5.34
N GLU A 93 -12.12 -2.62 -6.19
CA GLU A 93 -12.75 -1.30 -6.15
C GLU A 93 -14.25 -1.36 -6.51
N PRO A 94 -15.13 -0.66 -5.79
CA PRO A 94 -16.59 -0.80 -5.92
C PRO A 94 -17.17 -0.37 -7.29
N TYR A 95 -16.40 0.34 -8.11
CA TYR A 95 -16.82 0.79 -9.43
C TYR A 95 -16.42 -0.17 -10.56
N ASN A 96 -15.82 -1.34 -10.27
CA ASN A 96 -15.51 -2.31 -11.30
C ASN A 96 -16.54 -3.45 -11.36
N LEU A 97 -16.60 -4.12 -12.52
CA LEU A 97 -17.57 -5.18 -12.79
C LEU A 97 -17.37 -6.39 -11.86
N ALA A 98 -16.13 -6.74 -11.53
CA ALA A 98 -15.84 -7.86 -10.62
C ALA A 98 -16.42 -7.63 -9.22
N ALA A 99 -16.31 -6.41 -8.69
CA ALA A 99 -16.89 -6.06 -7.41
C ALA A 99 -18.42 -6.13 -7.43
N TRP A 100 -19.03 -5.55 -8.46
CA TRP A 100 -20.48 -5.60 -8.62
C TRP A 100 -21.00 -7.04 -8.81
N GLN A 101 -20.31 -7.87 -9.63
CA GLN A 101 -20.62 -9.30 -9.79
C GLN A 101 -20.58 -10.04 -8.44
N ALA A 102 -19.52 -9.86 -7.66
CA ALA A 102 -19.37 -10.51 -6.38
C ALA A 102 -20.45 -10.08 -5.39
N LEU A 103 -20.80 -8.79 -5.34
CA LEU A 103 -21.89 -8.29 -4.52
C LEU A 103 -23.25 -8.91 -4.89
N LYS A 104 -23.59 -9.00 -6.19
CA LYS A 104 -24.84 -9.62 -6.66
C LYS A 104 -24.92 -11.07 -6.23
N LEU A 105 -23.83 -11.81 -6.35
CA LEU A 105 -23.78 -13.21 -5.90
C LEU A 105 -23.88 -13.31 -4.37
N ALA A 106 -23.20 -12.45 -3.61
CA ALA A 106 -23.31 -12.41 -2.15
C ALA A 106 -24.76 -12.23 -1.70
N ARG A 107 -25.48 -11.29 -2.30
CA ARG A 107 -26.91 -11.07 -2.01
C ARG A 107 -27.78 -12.27 -2.36
N GLY A 108 -27.54 -12.90 -3.52
CA GLY A 108 -28.25 -14.13 -3.92
C GLY A 108 -28.06 -15.30 -2.94
N HIS A 109 -26.88 -15.36 -2.32
CA HIS A 109 -26.54 -16.37 -1.31
C HIS A 109 -26.81 -15.94 0.14
N LYS A 110 -27.40 -14.74 0.36
CA LYS A 110 -27.65 -14.13 1.68
C LYS A 110 -26.38 -14.00 2.54
N ALA A 111 -25.22 -13.92 1.89
CA ALA A 111 -23.94 -13.65 2.52
C ALA A 111 -23.77 -12.15 2.75
N LYS A 112 -23.12 -11.76 3.85
CA LYS A 112 -22.69 -10.37 4.07
C LYS A 112 -21.52 -10.03 3.18
N ALA A 113 -21.48 -8.78 2.68
CA ALA A 113 -20.43 -8.36 1.75
C ALA A 113 -19.70 -7.12 2.25
N LEU A 114 -18.38 -7.14 2.15
CA LEU A 114 -17.55 -5.96 2.32
C LEU A 114 -16.72 -5.70 1.06
N PHE A 115 -16.34 -4.46 0.83
CA PHE A 115 -15.38 -4.10 -0.22
C PHE A 115 -14.14 -3.43 0.35
N PHE A 116 -13.02 -3.55 -0.39
CA PHE A 116 -11.79 -2.82 -0.12
C PHE A 116 -11.59 -1.71 -1.17
N SER A 117 -11.01 -0.56 -0.76
CA SER A 117 -10.72 0.53 -1.68
C SER A 117 -9.49 1.34 -1.30
N TRP A 118 -8.69 1.68 -2.33
CA TRP A 118 -7.62 2.68 -2.27
C TRP A 118 -8.03 4.05 -2.83
N GLN A 119 -9.26 4.23 -3.31
CA GLN A 119 -9.65 5.45 -4.01
C GLN A 119 -9.62 6.67 -3.10
N ASN A 120 -8.57 7.46 -3.23
CA ASN A 120 -8.31 8.67 -2.44
C ASN A 120 -8.66 10.00 -3.17
N LEU A 121 -9.28 9.91 -4.34
CA LEU A 121 -9.79 11.04 -5.11
C LEU A 121 -11.26 10.83 -5.44
N ASN A 122 -12.10 11.86 -5.22
CA ASN A 122 -13.53 11.78 -5.53
C ASN A 122 -13.78 11.88 -7.05
N ARG A 123 -13.55 10.76 -7.74
CA ARG A 123 -13.78 10.65 -9.19
C ARG A 123 -15.22 10.30 -9.49
N ARG A 124 -15.79 10.90 -10.53
CA ARG A 124 -17.09 10.52 -11.09
C ARG A 124 -16.86 9.58 -12.26
N TYR A 125 -17.54 8.46 -12.28
CA TYR A 125 -17.47 7.50 -13.36
C TYR A 125 -18.69 7.61 -14.26
N PRO A 126 -18.57 7.40 -15.59
CA PRO A 126 -19.72 7.34 -16.50
C PRO A 126 -20.53 6.06 -16.25
N PHE A 127 -21.77 6.04 -16.78
CA PHE A 127 -22.55 4.81 -16.89
C PHE A 127 -21.81 3.79 -17.76
N PRO A 128 -21.77 2.47 -17.39
CA PRO A 128 -22.49 1.82 -16.29
C PRO A 128 -21.75 1.82 -14.96
N PHE A 129 -20.51 2.29 -14.87
CA PHE A 129 -19.65 2.19 -13.67
C PHE A 129 -20.22 2.97 -12.49
N SER A 130 -20.82 4.13 -12.74
CA SER A 130 -21.50 4.91 -11.71
C SER A 130 -22.69 4.17 -11.09
N ALA A 131 -23.43 3.40 -11.91
CA ALA A 131 -24.54 2.58 -11.41
C ALA A 131 -24.06 1.37 -10.61
N MET A 132 -22.97 0.72 -11.04
CA MET A 132 -22.31 -0.36 -10.31
C MET A 132 -21.79 0.14 -8.95
N GLU A 133 -21.08 1.27 -8.93
CA GLU A 133 -20.59 1.91 -7.71
C GLU A 133 -21.76 2.21 -6.76
N ALA A 134 -22.81 2.85 -7.23
CA ALA A 134 -23.98 3.18 -6.41
C ALA A 134 -24.67 1.93 -5.84
N ASP A 135 -24.73 0.83 -6.61
CA ASP A 135 -25.31 -0.44 -6.14
C ASP A 135 -24.42 -1.09 -5.08
N VAL A 136 -23.09 -1.05 -5.24
CA VAL A 136 -22.16 -1.55 -4.23
C VAL A 136 -22.24 -0.72 -2.95
N LEU A 137 -22.22 0.61 -3.02
CA LEU A 137 -22.33 1.49 -1.85
C LEU A 137 -23.64 1.33 -1.10
N ARG A 138 -24.73 1.04 -1.81
CA ARG A 138 -26.06 0.85 -1.20
C ARG A 138 -26.17 -0.47 -0.43
N HIS A 139 -25.49 -1.51 -0.86
CA HIS A 139 -25.75 -2.87 -0.40
C HIS A 139 -24.56 -3.57 0.28
N ALA A 140 -23.39 -2.99 0.26
CA ALA A 140 -22.26 -3.51 1.05
C ALA A 140 -22.48 -3.26 2.53
N ASP A 141 -22.23 -4.29 3.35
CA ASP A 141 -22.40 -4.23 4.80
C ASP A 141 -21.25 -3.51 5.50
N TRP A 142 -20.06 -3.48 4.88
CA TRP A 142 -18.85 -2.86 5.43
C TRP A 142 -17.93 -2.37 4.32
N ALA A 143 -17.13 -1.34 4.61
CA ALA A 143 -16.03 -0.90 3.75
C ALA A 143 -14.70 -0.95 4.51
N ILE A 144 -13.65 -1.43 3.85
CA ILE A 144 -12.28 -1.28 4.31
C ILE A 144 -11.61 -0.28 3.37
N CYS A 145 -11.13 0.82 3.91
CA CYS A 145 -10.41 1.87 3.19
C CYS A 145 -8.92 1.77 3.46
N GLY A 146 -8.10 1.78 2.43
CA GLY A 146 -6.65 1.70 2.56
C GLY A 146 -5.99 2.96 3.14
N ASN A 147 -6.74 4.09 3.17
CA ASN A 147 -6.30 5.39 3.67
C ASN A 147 -7.49 6.27 4.09
N HIS A 148 -7.22 7.36 4.80
CA HIS A 148 -8.24 8.29 5.31
C HIS A 148 -8.93 9.09 4.20
N ASP A 149 -8.22 9.46 3.13
CA ASP A 149 -8.82 10.10 1.97
C ASP A 149 -9.90 9.19 1.34
N SER A 150 -9.66 7.87 1.27
CA SER A 150 -10.65 6.90 0.77
C SER A 150 -11.91 6.87 1.62
N GLN A 151 -11.79 6.89 2.95
CA GLN A 151 -12.92 7.02 3.86
C GLN A 151 -13.73 8.28 3.55
N THR A 152 -13.05 9.42 3.40
CA THR A 152 -13.67 10.71 3.06
C THR A 152 -14.40 10.65 1.72
N VAL A 153 -13.80 10.03 0.71
CA VAL A 153 -14.42 9.85 -0.61
C VAL A 153 -15.70 9.03 -0.53
N TRP A 154 -15.70 7.90 0.18
CA TRP A 154 -16.89 7.05 0.24
C TRP A 154 -18.00 7.69 1.08
N ARG A 155 -17.68 8.41 2.13
CA ARG A 155 -18.66 9.23 2.87
C ARG A 155 -19.29 10.30 1.96
N ALA A 156 -18.47 11.02 1.20
CA ALA A 156 -18.94 12.04 0.25
C ALA A 156 -19.79 11.46 -0.90
N LYS A 157 -19.57 10.19 -1.26
CA LYS A 157 -20.39 9.45 -2.25
C LYS A 157 -21.63 8.81 -1.65
N GLY A 158 -21.92 9.01 -0.35
CA GLY A 158 -23.14 8.57 0.30
C GLY A 158 -23.08 7.17 0.92
N TYR A 159 -21.89 6.57 1.10
CA TYR A 159 -21.80 5.31 1.83
C TYR A 159 -22.12 5.53 3.31
N GLY A 160 -23.24 4.97 3.77
CA GLY A 160 -23.73 5.09 5.14
C GLY A 160 -23.31 3.96 6.09
N GLY A 161 -22.72 2.88 5.56
CA GLY A 161 -22.29 1.72 6.37
C GLY A 161 -21.03 1.96 7.20
N PRO A 162 -20.62 1.00 8.04
CA PRO A 162 -19.38 1.04 8.79
C PRO A 162 -18.15 1.12 7.87
N ILE A 163 -17.12 1.86 8.29
CA ILE A 163 -15.82 1.94 7.60
C ILE A 163 -14.71 1.65 8.59
N SER A 164 -13.78 0.80 8.21
CA SER A 164 -12.48 0.62 8.86
C SER A 164 -11.37 1.15 7.96
N VAL A 165 -10.34 1.78 8.55
CA VAL A 165 -9.21 2.34 7.80
C VAL A 165 -7.95 1.61 8.20
N PHE A 166 -7.42 0.79 7.29
CA PHE A 166 -6.12 0.14 7.39
C PHE A 166 -5.66 -0.36 6.00
N PRO A 167 -4.34 -0.50 5.77
CA PRO A 167 -3.84 -0.85 4.44
C PRO A 167 -4.23 -2.28 4.04
N GLN A 168 -4.24 -2.50 2.73
CA GLN A 168 -4.58 -3.81 2.14
C GLN A 168 -3.61 -4.91 2.53
N PHE A 169 -2.30 -4.58 2.54
CA PHE A 169 -1.21 -5.51 2.82
C PHE A 169 -0.21 -4.89 3.77
N GLY A 170 0.40 -5.74 4.61
CA GLY A 170 1.43 -5.37 5.55
C GLY A 170 2.85 -5.61 5.03
N ILE A 171 3.77 -5.53 5.98
CA ILE A 171 5.16 -5.96 5.82
C ILE A 171 5.43 -7.22 6.63
N ASP A 172 6.44 -7.98 6.22
CA ASP A 172 7.00 -9.07 7.00
C ASP A 172 8.09 -8.51 7.95
N PRO A 173 7.89 -8.54 9.28
CA PRO A 173 8.83 -7.97 10.23
C PRO A 173 10.13 -8.78 10.38
N ASP A 174 10.16 -10.02 9.91
CA ASP A 174 11.36 -10.86 9.92
C ASP A 174 12.25 -10.51 8.71
N LEU A 175 11.64 -10.21 7.57
CA LEU A 175 12.33 -9.72 6.39
C LEU A 175 12.80 -8.27 6.58
N PHE A 176 11.89 -7.38 7.01
CA PHE A 176 12.18 -5.97 7.28
C PHE A 176 12.50 -5.77 8.76
N SER A 177 13.75 -6.02 9.13
CA SER A 177 14.24 -5.90 10.50
C SER A 177 15.51 -5.04 10.55
N PRO A 178 15.83 -4.41 11.68
CA PRO A 178 17.07 -3.66 11.86
C PRO A 178 18.32 -4.51 11.60
N PRO A 179 19.45 -3.90 11.21
CA PRO A 179 20.69 -4.63 11.01
C PRO A 179 21.18 -5.25 12.34
N ARG A 180 21.77 -6.42 12.25
CA ARG A 180 22.31 -7.15 13.42
C ARG A 180 23.60 -6.54 13.98
N ALA A 181 24.32 -5.75 13.18
CA ALA A 181 25.57 -5.10 13.56
C ALA A 181 25.47 -3.58 13.32
N PRO A 182 26.18 -2.79 14.14
CA PRO A 182 26.28 -1.35 13.91
C PRO A 182 26.82 -1.04 12.50
N ALA A 183 26.37 0.06 11.93
CA ALA A 183 26.91 0.54 10.67
C ALA A 183 28.37 0.99 10.86
N LEU A 184 29.22 0.71 9.88
CA LEU A 184 30.56 1.27 9.83
C LEU A 184 30.48 2.79 9.54
N PRO A 185 31.47 3.59 10.00
CA PRO A 185 31.53 5.01 9.68
C PRO A 185 31.47 5.24 8.16
N ARG A 186 30.57 6.10 7.73
CA ARG A 186 30.31 6.44 6.33
C ARG A 186 29.69 7.83 6.24
N PRO A 187 29.72 8.47 5.05
CA PRO A 187 28.96 9.70 4.82
C PRO A 187 27.48 9.53 5.13
N PHE A 188 26.83 10.62 5.58
CA PHE A 188 25.38 10.64 5.80
C PHE A 188 24.65 10.33 4.49
N THR A 189 23.92 9.22 4.47
CA THR A 189 23.35 8.65 3.25
C THR A 189 21.84 8.71 3.30
N ILE A 190 21.25 9.45 2.38
CA ILE A 190 19.82 9.56 2.18
C ILE A 190 19.38 8.83 0.91
N ALA A 191 18.14 8.35 0.88
CA ALA A 191 17.64 7.70 -0.31
C ALA A 191 16.17 7.99 -0.59
N PHE A 192 15.80 7.84 -1.86
CA PHE A 192 14.44 7.70 -2.35
C PHE A 192 14.31 6.34 -3.04
N ALA A 193 13.17 5.68 -2.86
CA ALA A 193 12.83 4.48 -3.62
C ALA A 193 11.39 4.58 -4.16
N GLY A 194 11.26 4.55 -5.49
CA GLY A 194 9.96 4.72 -6.14
C GLY A 194 10.07 4.94 -7.65
N ARG A 195 8.92 5.14 -8.30
CA ARG A 195 8.89 5.51 -9.72
C ARG A 195 9.44 6.92 -9.91
N PHE A 196 10.21 7.13 -10.99
CA PHE A 196 10.70 8.45 -11.36
C PHE A 196 9.68 9.18 -12.23
N VAL A 197 8.67 9.75 -11.55
CA VAL A 197 7.56 10.52 -12.12
C VAL A 197 7.39 11.83 -11.35
N PRO A 198 6.81 12.89 -11.96
CA PRO A 198 6.75 14.22 -11.34
C PRO A 198 6.13 14.23 -9.95
N GLU A 199 5.05 13.49 -9.77
CA GLU A 199 4.31 13.42 -8.52
C GLU A 199 5.07 12.78 -7.34
N LYS A 200 6.20 12.14 -7.60
CA LYS A 200 7.08 11.60 -6.53
C LYS A 200 8.09 12.61 -5.98
N GLY A 201 8.18 13.81 -6.58
CA GLY A 201 8.98 14.91 -6.06
C GLY A 201 10.48 14.64 -5.95
N THR A 202 11.01 13.65 -6.69
CA THR A 202 12.44 13.23 -6.62
C THR A 202 13.41 14.38 -6.93
N HIS A 203 13.03 15.34 -7.77
CA HIS A 203 13.80 16.55 -8.06
C HIS A 203 14.06 17.40 -6.81
N LEU A 204 13.06 17.54 -5.91
CA LEU A 204 13.23 18.28 -4.66
C LEU A 204 14.30 17.66 -3.76
N LEU A 205 14.41 16.33 -3.78
CA LEU A 205 15.44 15.64 -3.01
C LEU A 205 16.85 15.86 -3.59
N ILE A 206 16.99 15.94 -4.91
CA ILE A 206 18.25 16.32 -5.56
C ILE A 206 18.64 17.75 -5.18
N GLU A 207 17.70 18.71 -5.26
CA GLU A 207 17.92 20.09 -4.86
C GLU A 207 18.30 20.21 -3.37
N ALA A 208 17.63 19.44 -2.50
CA ALA A 208 17.94 19.40 -1.08
C ALA A 208 19.34 18.84 -0.82
N ALA A 209 19.71 17.74 -1.47
CA ALA A 209 21.04 17.12 -1.33
C ALA A 209 22.16 18.06 -1.79
N ALA A 210 21.94 18.86 -2.83
CA ALA A 210 22.90 19.87 -3.29
C ALA A 210 23.17 20.94 -2.22
N ARG A 211 22.14 21.31 -1.46
CA ARG A 211 22.21 22.37 -0.41
C ARG A 211 22.74 21.86 0.95
N LEU A 212 22.81 20.55 1.16
CA LEU A 212 23.30 19.93 2.40
C LEU A 212 24.82 19.83 2.48
N GLY A 213 25.55 20.10 1.39
CA GLY A 213 27.02 20.08 1.38
C GLY A 213 27.62 18.73 0.98
N GLU A 214 28.96 18.61 1.09
CA GLU A 214 29.71 17.49 0.52
C GLU A 214 29.62 16.18 1.32
N ALA A 215 29.28 16.26 2.57
CA ALA A 215 29.20 15.09 3.47
C ALA A 215 27.98 14.19 3.21
N VAL A 216 27.03 14.61 2.36
CA VAL A 216 25.76 13.90 2.13
C VAL A 216 25.79 13.14 0.80
N CYS A 217 25.51 11.85 0.85
CA CYS A 217 25.31 10.99 -0.31
C CYS A 217 23.84 10.71 -0.56
N LEU A 218 23.42 10.70 -1.84
CA LEU A 218 22.06 10.42 -2.26
C LEU A 218 21.99 9.14 -3.11
N THR A 219 21.08 8.24 -2.78
CA THR A 219 20.78 7.09 -3.63
C THR A 219 19.33 7.15 -4.11
N LEU A 220 19.12 7.08 -5.42
CA LEU A 220 17.81 7.04 -6.06
C LEU A 220 17.57 5.64 -6.64
N VAL A 221 16.60 4.92 -6.06
CA VAL A 221 16.24 3.56 -6.46
C VAL A 221 14.95 3.58 -7.25
N GLY A 222 14.97 3.06 -8.47
CA GLY A 222 13.77 2.95 -9.29
C GLY A 222 13.96 3.18 -10.78
N SER A 223 12.84 3.41 -11.45
CA SER A 223 12.79 3.71 -12.89
C SER A 223 11.61 4.62 -13.20
N GLY A 224 11.60 5.19 -14.39
CA GLY A 224 10.50 6.02 -14.86
C GLY A 224 10.96 7.06 -15.90
N PRO A 225 9.99 7.76 -16.50
CA PRO A 225 10.25 8.69 -17.61
C PRO A 225 11.18 9.86 -17.21
N GLN A 226 11.23 10.24 -15.93
CA GLN A 226 12.09 11.33 -15.48
C GLN A 226 13.56 10.94 -15.25
N LYS A 227 13.95 9.67 -15.42
CA LYS A 227 15.31 9.21 -15.08
C LYS A 227 16.43 10.05 -15.74
N THR A 228 16.27 10.40 -17.01
CA THR A 228 17.26 11.21 -17.74
C THR A 228 17.30 12.65 -17.20
N ALA A 229 16.15 13.27 -17.00
CA ALA A 229 16.06 14.63 -16.45
C ALA A 229 16.64 14.72 -15.02
N LEU A 230 16.39 13.72 -14.17
CA LEU A 230 16.94 13.66 -12.81
C LEU A 230 18.46 13.49 -12.81
N LYS A 231 19.03 12.74 -13.75
CA LYS A 231 20.49 12.64 -13.91
C LYS A 231 21.10 13.96 -14.34
N GLN A 232 20.47 14.66 -15.28
CA GLN A 232 20.90 15.97 -15.72
C GLN A 232 20.84 16.97 -14.57
N LEU A 233 19.73 17.05 -13.84
CA LEU A 233 19.58 17.91 -12.67
C LEU A 233 20.66 17.64 -11.61
N ALA A 234 20.97 16.38 -11.33
CA ALA A 234 22.02 16.01 -10.39
C ALA A 234 23.40 16.51 -10.85
N ALA A 235 23.71 16.41 -12.14
CA ALA A 235 24.98 16.90 -12.70
C ALA A 235 25.08 18.45 -12.64
N GLU A 236 24.00 19.15 -13.03
CA GLU A 236 23.91 20.63 -12.98
C GLU A 236 23.98 21.17 -11.55
N SER A 237 23.47 20.39 -10.56
CA SER A 237 23.51 20.71 -9.14
C SER A 237 24.86 20.35 -8.46
N GLY A 238 25.87 19.94 -9.19
CA GLY A 238 27.18 19.59 -8.64
C GLY A 238 27.23 18.29 -7.83
N LEU A 239 26.24 17.38 -8.03
CA LEU A 239 26.08 16.13 -7.27
C LEU A 239 26.61 14.90 -8.01
N LYS A 240 27.30 15.06 -9.15
CA LYS A 240 27.70 13.96 -10.04
C LYS A 240 28.32 12.76 -9.32
N ASP A 241 29.19 12.99 -8.37
CA ASP A 241 29.92 11.95 -7.63
C ASP A 241 29.23 11.53 -6.32
N ARG A 242 28.15 12.21 -5.94
CA ARG A 242 27.42 11.99 -4.69
C ARG A 242 26.02 11.43 -4.89
N VAL A 243 25.54 11.27 -6.14
CA VAL A 243 24.26 10.68 -6.46
C VAL A 243 24.42 9.35 -7.17
N THR A 244 23.87 8.30 -6.60
CA THR A 244 23.83 6.96 -7.20
C THR A 244 22.42 6.64 -7.68
N PHE A 245 22.28 6.26 -8.96
CA PHE A 245 21.03 5.77 -9.54
C PHE A 245 21.06 4.25 -9.61
N ARG A 246 20.13 3.59 -8.90
CA ARG A 246 19.98 2.13 -8.92
C ARG A 246 18.65 1.73 -9.58
N SER A 247 18.65 0.59 -10.25
CA SER A 247 17.42 -0.05 -10.73
C SER A 247 16.62 -0.65 -9.56
N TRP A 248 15.38 -1.06 -9.80
CA TRP A 248 14.63 -1.86 -8.86
C TRP A 248 15.44 -3.08 -8.40
N MET A 249 15.31 -3.40 -7.15
CA MET A 249 15.89 -4.58 -6.53
C MET A 249 14.80 -5.49 -5.97
N PRO A 250 15.04 -6.81 -5.91
CA PRO A 250 14.11 -7.76 -5.30
C PRO A 250 13.77 -7.38 -3.86
N SER A 251 12.53 -7.65 -3.43
CA SER A 251 12.08 -7.35 -2.07
C SER A 251 12.95 -7.96 -0.98
N VAL A 252 13.56 -9.12 -1.25
CA VAL A 252 14.48 -9.81 -0.32
C VAL A 252 15.84 -9.11 -0.17
N GLU A 253 16.24 -8.29 -1.13
CA GLU A 253 17.48 -7.51 -1.10
C GLU A 253 17.29 -6.09 -0.56
N PHE A 254 16.04 -5.59 -0.65
CA PHE A 254 15.72 -4.22 -0.27
C PHE A 254 16.02 -3.89 1.20
N PRO A 255 15.79 -4.79 2.20
CA PRO A 255 16.21 -4.55 3.59
C PRO A 255 17.71 -4.27 3.73
N LYS A 256 18.57 -5.02 3.04
CA LYS A 256 20.03 -4.79 3.07
C LYS A 256 20.40 -3.40 2.55
N PHE A 257 19.69 -2.93 1.54
CA PHE A 257 19.87 -1.56 1.04
C PHE A 257 19.39 -0.55 2.10
N LEU A 258 18.24 -0.74 2.73
CA LEU A 258 17.74 0.15 3.78
C LEU A 258 18.74 0.26 4.93
N HIS A 259 19.39 -0.82 5.34
CA HIS A 259 20.42 -0.80 6.39
C HIS A 259 21.64 0.10 6.07
N SER A 260 21.83 0.48 4.80
CA SER A 260 22.89 1.40 4.39
C SER A 260 22.48 2.88 4.43
N LEU A 261 21.31 3.19 4.94
CA LEU A 261 20.74 4.54 4.95
C LEU A 261 20.73 5.15 6.35
N ASP A 262 20.82 6.48 6.41
CA ASP A 262 20.56 7.29 7.59
C ASP A 262 19.15 7.89 7.56
N ALA A 263 18.59 8.08 6.36
CA ALA A 263 17.18 8.44 6.19
C ALA A 263 16.63 7.98 4.84
N LEU A 264 15.34 7.59 4.83
CA LEU A 264 14.57 7.43 3.60
C LEU A 264 13.62 8.61 3.42
N VAL A 265 13.54 9.13 2.20
CA VAL A 265 12.76 10.32 1.88
C VAL A 265 11.68 10.01 0.85
N LEU A 266 10.44 10.41 1.13
CA LEU A 266 9.32 10.32 0.18
C LEU A 266 8.67 11.71 0.03
N PRO A 267 9.21 12.59 -0.84
CA PRO A 267 8.77 13.97 -1.00
C PRO A 267 7.65 14.11 -2.04
N SER A 268 6.67 13.20 -2.02
CA SER A 268 5.58 13.16 -3.00
C SER A 268 4.80 14.47 -3.03
N ILE A 269 4.26 14.83 -4.20
CA ILE A 269 3.55 16.08 -4.47
C ILE A 269 2.17 15.75 -5.02
N SER A 270 1.13 16.28 -4.40
CA SER A 270 -0.24 16.14 -4.88
C SER A 270 -0.41 16.74 -6.26
N GLN A 271 -1.08 16.02 -7.15
CA GLN A 271 -1.47 16.46 -8.47
C GLN A 271 -3.00 16.45 -8.59
N LYS A 272 -3.54 17.11 -9.60
CA LYS A 272 -5.00 17.14 -9.83
C LYS A 272 -5.63 15.73 -9.84
N ASN A 273 -4.89 14.75 -10.36
CA ASN A 273 -5.39 13.38 -10.57
C ASN A 273 -4.62 12.33 -9.74
N TRP A 274 -3.79 12.77 -8.80
CA TRP A 274 -2.96 11.85 -8.04
C TRP A 274 -2.57 12.41 -6.66
N LYS A 275 -2.63 11.56 -5.66
CA LYS A 275 -2.08 11.75 -4.32
C LYS A 275 -1.45 10.45 -3.84
N GLU A 276 -0.49 10.50 -2.94
CA GLU A 276 0.08 9.30 -2.33
C GLU A 276 -1.01 8.52 -1.56
N GLN A 277 -1.16 7.25 -1.90
CA GLN A 277 -2.21 6.42 -1.29
C GLN A 277 -1.76 5.80 0.04
N PHE A 278 -0.44 5.51 0.18
CA PHE A 278 0.08 4.88 1.39
C PHE A 278 1.56 5.21 1.64
N GLY A 279 2.43 5.07 0.62
CA GLY A 279 3.88 5.22 0.82
C GLY A 279 4.52 4.01 1.49
N ARG A 280 4.26 2.79 0.96
CA ARG A 280 4.74 1.51 1.50
C ARG A 280 6.23 1.52 1.88
N VAL A 281 7.07 2.16 1.08
CA VAL A 281 8.52 2.26 1.32
C VAL A 281 8.87 2.93 2.65
N LEU A 282 8.02 3.84 3.16
CA LEU A 282 8.18 4.44 4.48
C LEU A 282 8.03 3.38 5.59
N VAL A 283 7.02 2.53 5.45
CA VAL A 283 6.78 1.45 6.42
C VAL A 283 7.93 0.43 6.40
N GLU A 284 8.43 0.09 5.21
CA GLU A 284 9.57 -0.80 5.03
C GLU A 284 10.84 -0.22 5.67
N ALA A 285 11.10 1.08 5.49
CA ALA A 285 12.22 1.79 6.13
C ALA A 285 12.06 1.85 7.66
N MET A 286 10.89 2.28 8.14
CA MET A 286 10.58 2.30 9.58
C MET A 286 10.75 0.92 10.21
N ALA A 287 10.32 -0.14 9.54
CA ALA A 287 10.48 -1.51 10.00
C ALA A 287 11.95 -1.93 10.12
N CYS A 288 12.81 -1.42 9.25
CA CYS A 288 14.26 -1.62 9.33
C CYS A 288 14.96 -0.68 10.32
N GLY A 289 14.24 0.18 11.05
CA GLY A 289 14.82 1.15 11.96
C GLY A 289 15.53 2.31 11.25
N VAL A 290 15.10 2.64 10.03
CA VAL A 290 15.61 3.78 9.26
C VAL A 290 14.67 4.97 9.44
N PRO A 291 15.18 6.13 9.92
CA PRO A 291 14.42 7.37 9.99
C PRO A 291 13.78 7.74 8.65
N VAL A 292 12.59 8.28 8.68
CA VAL A 292 11.87 8.67 7.46
C VAL A 292 11.53 10.16 7.44
N VAL A 293 11.58 10.73 6.27
CA VAL A 293 11.09 12.09 5.97
C VAL A 293 10.04 11.99 4.87
N GLY A 294 8.86 12.53 5.08
CA GLY A 294 7.80 12.53 4.09
C GLY A 294 7.16 13.90 3.93
N SER A 295 6.51 14.12 2.78
CA SER A 295 5.73 15.33 2.55
C SER A 295 4.33 15.22 3.15
N THR A 296 3.57 16.33 3.13
CA THR A 296 2.15 16.34 3.51
C THR A 296 1.22 15.70 2.46
N CYS A 297 1.75 15.03 1.43
CA CYS A 297 0.98 14.43 0.34
C CYS A 297 0.17 13.21 0.76
N GLY A 298 -1.15 13.30 0.65
CA GLY A 298 -2.07 12.18 0.84
C GLY A 298 -1.93 11.49 2.19
N GLU A 299 -1.69 10.19 2.19
CA GLU A 299 -1.62 9.38 3.43
C GLU A 299 -0.25 9.42 4.13
N ILE A 300 0.77 10.04 3.57
CA ILE A 300 2.12 10.09 4.15
C ILE A 300 2.12 10.54 5.62
N PRO A 301 1.43 11.65 6.02
CA PRO A 301 1.41 12.08 7.41
C PRO A 301 0.81 11.03 8.36
N ASN A 302 -0.25 10.35 7.93
CA ASN A 302 -0.90 9.31 8.73
C ASN A 302 -0.06 8.03 8.82
N VAL A 303 0.73 7.71 7.79
CA VAL A 303 1.66 6.58 7.83
C VAL A 303 2.82 6.86 8.77
N ILE A 304 3.42 8.04 8.70
CA ILE A 304 4.57 8.43 9.53
C ILE A 304 4.13 8.69 10.98
N GLY A 305 3.07 9.45 11.20
CA GLY A 305 2.66 9.93 12.52
C GLY A 305 3.79 10.71 13.19
N GLU A 306 4.09 10.37 14.44
CA GLU A 306 5.19 10.96 15.22
C GLU A 306 6.54 10.23 15.06
N ALA A 307 6.60 9.26 14.14
CA ALA A 307 7.77 8.38 13.99
C ALA A 307 8.73 8.82 12.87
N GLY A 308 8.63 10.05 12.41
CA GLY A 308 9.50 10.64 11.38
C GLY A 308 9.26 12.14 11.24
N LEU A 309 9.86 12.74 10.24
CA LEU A 309 9.69 14.16 9.95
C LEU A 309 8.74 14.37 8.77
N ILE A 310 7.86 15.35 8.88
CA ILE A 310 6.89 15.71 7.84
C ILE A 310 7.18 17.15 7.40
N VAL A 311 7.28 17.36 6.09
CA VAL A 311 7.56 18.64 5.46
C VAL A 311 6.41 19.03 4.52
N PRO A 312 6.15 20.32 4.27
CA PRO A 312 5.19 20.73 3.27
C PRO A 312 5.54 20.19 1.88
N GLU A 313 4.51 19.91 1.08
CA GLU A 313 4.70 19.53 -0.33
C GLU A 313 5.40 20.67 -1.09
N ASN A 314 6.24 20.29 -2.06
CA ASN A 314 6.93 21.22 -2.95
C ASN A 314 7.81 22.28 -2.22
N ASP A 315 8.30 21.96 -1.03
CA ASP A 315 9.17 22.84 -0.23
C ASP A 315 10.56 22.19 -0.04
N ALA A 316 11.47 22.49 -0.96
CA ALA A 316 12.86 22.02 -0.87
C ALA A 316 13.59 22.61 0.36
N SER A 317 13.22 23.80 0.84
CA SER A 317 13.88 24.41 1.99
C SER A 317 13.51 23.71 3.29
N ALA A 318 12.22 23.40 3.49
CA ALA A 318 11.78 22.59 4.62
C ALA A 318 12.41 21.17 4.58
N LEU A 319 12.57 20.61 3.40
CA LEU A 319 13.22 19.31 3.23
C LEU A 319 14.73 19.39 3.63
N VAL A 320 15.43 20.44 3.22
CA VAL A 320 16.84 20.68 3.64
C VAL A 320 16.94 20.79 5.17
N GLU A 321 16.05 21.53 5.81
CA GLU A 321 16.07 21.70 7.26
C GLU A 321 15.82 20.39 7.99
N ALA A 322 14.83 19.62 7.55
CA ALA A 322 14.54 18.31 8.11
C ALA A 322 15.74 17.35 7.99
N LEU A 323 16.37 17.31 6.82
CA LEU A 323 17.53 16.45 6.57
C LEU A 323 18.76 16.92 7.34
N ARG A 324 19.00 18.24 7.48
CA ARG A 324 20.07 18.79 8.30
C ARG A 324 19.92 18.43 9.78
N ARG A 325 18.71 18.48 10.31
CA ARG A 325 18.44 18.02 11.67
C ARG A 325 18.80 16.55 11.85
N LEU A 326 18.45 15.69 10.90
CA LEU A 326 18.84 14.28 10.94
C LEU A 326 20.33 14.07 10.78
N GLU A 327 21.03 14.87 9.98
CA GLU A 327 22.48 14.79 9.80
C GLU A 327 23.21 15.14 11.10
N GLN A 328 22.78 16.21 11.79
CA GLN A 328 23.50 16.78 12.93
C GLN A 328 23.13 16.15 14.28
N ASP A 329 21.93 15.56 14.39
CA ASP A 329 21.41 15.04 15.65
C ASP A 329 21.26 13.50 15.59
N GLU A 330 22.27 12.81 16.12
CA GLU A 330 22.29 11.35 16.23
C GLU A 330 21.21 10.82 17.20
N ALA A 331 20.95 11.56 18.28
CA ALA A 331 19.94 11.18 19.27
C ALA A 331 18.53 11.22 18.65
N LEU A 332 18.23 12.25 17.84
CA LEU A 332 17.00 12.34 17.07
C LEU A 332 16.87 11.17 16.09
N ARG A 333 17.94 10.84 15.33
CA ARG A 333 17.92 9.67 14.43
C ARG A 333 17.61 8.38 15.19
N ALA A 334 18.25 8.15 16.32
CA ALA A 334 18.02 6.96 17.13
C ALA A 334 16.58 6.90 17.68
N GLU A 335 16.05 8.03 18.14
CA GLU A 335 14.67 8.13 18.62
C GLU A 335 13.67 7.83 17.50
N LEU A 336 13.82 8.45 16.32
CA LEU A 336 12.92 8.24 15.19
C LEU A 336 13.02 6.82 14.62
N ALA A 337 14.20 6.23 14.60
CA ALA A 337 14.41 4.83 14.23
C ALA A 337 13.62 3.88 15.14
N ARG A 338 13.70 4.08 16.48
CA ARG A 338 12.95 3.30 17.46
C ARG A 338 11.44 3.47 17.30
N LYS A 339 10.96 4.74 17.29
CA LYS A 339 9.54 5.05 17.09
C LYS A 339 9.00 4.49 15.77
N GLY A 340 9.80 4.59 14.69
CA GLY A 340 9.46 4.05 13.38
C GLY A 340 9.24 2.54 13.43
N ARG A 341 10.19 1.81 14.04
CA ARG A 341 10.06 0.36 14.20
C ARG A 341 8.85 -0.02 15.03
N GLU A 342 8.63 0.62 16.17
CA GLU A 342 7.45 0.38 17.02
C GLU A 342 6.15 0.59 16.27
N ARG A 343 6.06 1.69 15.50
CA ARG A 343 4.89 2.01 14.68
C ARG A 343 4.67 1.00 13.57
N ALA A 344 5.71 0.62 12.85
CA ALA A 344 5.64 -0.38 11.78
C ALA A 344 5.11 -1.72 12.32
N LEU A 345 5.61 -2.17 13.47
CA LEU A 345 5.20 -3.43 14.08
C LEU A 345 3.77 -3.39 14.63
N SER A 346 3.36 -2.27 15.24
CA SER A 346 2.04 -2.15 15.86
C SER A 346 0.88 -1.94 14.88
N HIS A 347 1.16 -1.42 13.66
CA HIS A 347 0.09 -1.03 12.74
C HIS A 347 0.18 -1.70 11.36
N PHE A 348 1.37 -2.08 10.88
CA PHE A 348 1.58 -2.35 9.46
C PHE A 348 2.13 -3.75 9.15
N THR A 349 2.17 -4.68 10.08
CA THR A 349 2.52 -6.07 9.80
C THR A 349 1.37 -6.83 9.14
N HIS A 350 1.65 -7.88 8.36
CA HIS A 350 0.62 -8.76 7.81
C HIS A 350 -0.27 -9.34 8.91
N LYS A 351 0.31 -9.71 10.05
CA LYS A 351 -0.42 -10.20 11.22
C LYS A 351 -1.41 -9.16 11.76
N ARG A 352 -0.95 -7.91 11.94
CA ARG A 352 -1.82 -6.84 12.45
C ARG A 352 -2.99 -6.55 11.52
N ILE A 353 -2.73 -6.50 10.22
CA ILE A 353 -3.77 -6.30 9.20
C ILE A 353 -4.75 -7.47 9.17
N ALA A 354 -4.28 -8.70 9.35
CA ALA A 354 -5.13 -9.88 9.45
C ALA A 354 -6.03 -9.81 10.69
N GLU A 355 -5.51 -9.42 11.84
CA GLU A 355 -6.28 -9.21 13.08
C GLU A 355 -7.40 -8.18 12.88
N GLU A 356 -7.09 -7.01 12.29
CA GLU A 356 -8.10 -5.99 11.98
C GLU A 356 -9.12 -6.49 10.96
N THR A 357 -8.69 -7.23 9.94
CA THR A 357 -9.60 -7.83 8.95
C THR A 357 -10.57 -8.81 9.60
N VAL A 358 -10.08 -9.71 10.46
CA VAL A 358 -10.93 -10.71 11.15
C VAL A 358 -11.84 -10.05 12.20
N LYS A 359 -11.39 -8.95 12.81
CA LYS A 359 -12.25 -8.13 13.68
C LYS A 359 -13.45 -7.60 12.90
N VAL A 360 -13.24 -7.05 11.70
CA VAL A 360 -14.33 -6.63 10.81
C VAL A 360 -15.29 -7.81 10.51
N TYR A 361 -14.75 -8.98 10.17
CA TYR A 361 -15.59 -10.16 9.91
C TYR A 361 -16.46 -10.55 11.12
N ARG A 362 -15.90 -10.51 12.34
CA ARG A 362 -16.64 -10.81 13.58
C ARG A 362 -17.72 -9.77 13.84
N GLU A 363 -17.43 -8.50 13.71
CA GLU A 363 -18.39 -7.42 13.86
C GLU A 363 -19.53 -7.52 12.82
N MET A 364 -19.22 -7.89 11.58
CA MET A 364 -20.21 -8.17 10.56
C MET A 364 -21.12 -9.35 10.97
N CYS A 365 -20.60 -10.42 11.56
CA CYS A 365 -21.40 -11.56 12.00
C CYS A 365 -22.34 -11.21 13.17
N THR A 366 -21.91 -10.34 14.09
CA THR A 366 -22.67 -9.97 15.30
C THR A 366 -23.69 -8.85 15.06
N SER A 367 -23.44 -7.97 14.09
CA SER A 367 -24.39 -6.90 13.74
C SER A 367 -25.69 -7.52 13.19
N LYS A 368 -26.82 -7.33 13.90
CA LYS A 368 -28.15 -7.64 13.36
C LYS A 368 -28.31 -6.91 12.03
N GLN A 369 -28.88 -7.58 11.03
CA GLN A 369 -29.30 -6.92 9.81
C GLN A 369 -30.19 -5.72 10.20
N VAL A 370 -29.67 -4.53 10.06
CA VAL A 370 -30.53 -3.34 10.04
C VAL A 370 -31.33 -3.48 8.76
N ASN A 371 -32.60 -3.80 8.89
CA ASN A 371 -33.56 -3.85 7.78
C ASN A 371 -33.46 -2.52 7.01
N ARG A 372 -32.78 -2.52 5.85
CA ARG A 372 -32.74 -1.42 4.89
C ARG A 372 -33.67 -1.72 3.72
#